data_1259c478f8e70cb20ed29bae674d5106
#
_entry.id   1259c478f8e70cb20ed29bae674d5106
#
_cell.length_a   1.000
_cell.length_b   1.000
_cell.length_c   1.000
_cell.angle_alpha   90.00
_cell.angle_beta   90.00
_cell.angle_gamma   90.00
#
_symmetry.space_group_name_H-M   'P 1'
#
loop_
_entity.id
_entity.type
_entity.pdbx_description
1 polymer ?
#
loop_
_entity_poly.entity_id
_entity_poly.type
_entity_poly.pdbx_seq_one_letter_code
_entity_poly.pdbx_strand_id
1 'polypeptide(L)'
;MHMGDCFRAPEKPFTAGLRDWLGIPEPIMACSGTAAFVVALRTLARRNPGRSRVVVPAYTCPLVPLAVRLAGLRTVACDTLPGGFGIDPGALGRCCDETALAVVPAHLGGRASDISAVSAVAHAYGAVVIEDAAQALGASFGGRSVGL
;
A
#
# COMPACT_ATOMS: atom_id res chain seq x y z
N MET A 1 -15.09 -23.34 -16.90
CA MET A 1 -14.21 -22.48 -17.72
C MET A 1 -13.73 -23.34 -18.88
N HIS A 2 -14.17 -23.05 -20.11
CA HIS A 2 -13.76 -23.80 -21.31
C HIS A 2 -12.40 -23.28 -21.78
N MET A 3 -11.52 -24.18 -22.25
CA MET A 3 -10.19 -23.80 -22.77
C MET A 3 -10.26 -22.75 -23.91
N GLY A 4 -11.40 -22.66 -24.62
CA GLY A 4 -11.66 -21.63 -25.63
C GLY A 4 -11.83 -20.21 -25.10
N ASP A 5 -12.13 -20.05 -23.81
CA ASP A 5 -12.31 -18.71 -23.21
C ASP A 5 -10.98 -18.00 -22.95
N CYS A 6 -9.87 -18.76 -22.86
CA CYS A 6 -8.53 -18.21 -22.67
C CYS A 6 -8.01 -17.44 -23.89
N PHE A 7 -8.60 -17.64 -25.09
CA PHE A 7 -8.17 -17.04 -26.35
C PHE A 7 -9.14 -15.99 -26.91
N ARG A 8 -10.24 -15.72 -26.18
CA ARG A 8 -11.12 -14.60 -26.55
C ARG A 8 -10.49 -13.30 -26.12
N ALA A 9 -10.42 -12.35 -27.03
CA ALA A 9 -10.07 -10.97 -26.68
C ALA A 9 -11.11 -10.46 -25.66
N PRO A 10 -10.68 -9.82 -24.57
CA PRO A 10 -11.62 -9.27 -23.59
C PRO A 10 -12.51 -8.23 -24.24
N GLU A 11 -13.80 -8.24 -23.93
CA GLU A 11 -14.77 -7.25 -24.46
C GLU A 11 -14.45 -5.83 -24.01
N LYS A 12 -13.73 -5.69 -22.87
CA LYS A 12 -13.25 -4.41 -22.32
C LYS A 12 -11.77 -4.48 -22.02
N PRO A 13 -11.03 -3.37 -22.10
CA PRO A 13 -9.67 -3.29 -21.57
C PRO A 13 -9.62 -3.73 -20.10
N PHE A 14 -8.55 -4.40 -19.69
CA PHE A 14 -8.38 -4.89 -18.31
C PHE A 14 -8.54 -3.78 -17.26
N THR A 15 -8.00 -2.59 -17.54
CA THR A 15 -8.11 -1.40 -16.66
C THR A 15 -9.56 -0.97 -16.47
N ALA A 16 -10.35 -0.96 -17.53
CA ALA A 16 -11.77 -0.62 -17.45
C ALA A 16 -12.56 -1.68 -16.64
N GLY A 17 -12.26 -2.96 -16.83
CA GLY A 17 -12.85 -4.03 -16.03
C GLY A 17 -12.51 -3.90 -14.54
N LEU A 18 -11.25 -3.60 -14.24
CA LEU A 18 -10.76 -3.41 -12.86
C LEU A 18 -11.40 -2.18 -12.21
N ARG A 19 -11.47 -1.06 -12.93
CA ARG A 19 -12.14 0.16 -12.48
C ARG A 19 -13.60 -0.10 -12.13
N ASP A 20 -14.34 -0.76 -13.04
CA ASP A 20 -15.77 -1.03 -12.88
C ASP A 20 -16.02 -1.99 -11.70
N TRP A 21 -15.15 -3.01 -11.54
CA TRP A 21 -15.27 -4.00 -10.48
C TRP A 21 -14.95 -3.44 -9.09
N LEU A 22 -13.90 -2.61 -8.99
CA LEU A 22 -13.47 -2.02 -7.72
C LEU A 22 -14.15 -0.70 -7.38
N GLY A 23 -14.85 -0.08 -8.35
CA GLY A 23 -15.46 1.24 -8.16
C GLY A 23 -14.45 2.37 -7.97
N ILE A 24 -13.27 2.26 -8.61
CA ILE A 24 -12.15 3.21 -8.48
C ILE A 24 -12.00 4.07 -9.74
N PRO A 25 -11.25 5.18 -9.68
CA PRO A 25 -10.76 5.87 -10.87
C PRO A 25 -9.92 4.95 -11.76
N GLU A 26 -9.60 5.41 -12.98
CA GLU A 26 -8.75 4.63 -13.91
C GLU A 26 -7.44 4.21 -13.23
N PRO A 27 -7.16 2.90 -13.11
CA PRO A 27 -5.95 2.41 -12.45
C PRO A 27 -4.72 2.70 -13.31
N ILE A 28 -3.63 3.09 -12.65
CA ILE A 28 -2.33 3.26 -13.30
C ILE A 28 -1.62 1.92 -13.33
N MET A 29 -1.37 1.40 -14.52
CA MET A 29 -0.67 0.13 -14.72
C MET A 29 0.84 0.34 -14.75
N ALA A 30 1.57 -0.57 -14.09
CA ALA A 30 3.02 -0.62 -14.12
C ALA A 30 3.49 -2.06 -14.40
N CYS A 31 4.75 -2.23 -14.77
CA CYS A 31 5.33 -3.54 -15.06
C CYS A 31 5.42 -4.46 -13.83
N SER A 32 5.33 -3.90 -12.63
CA SER A 32 5.25 -4.63 -11.36
C SER A 32 4.74 -3.73 -10.23
N GLY A 33 4.24 -4.34 -9.13
CA GLY A 33 3.86 -3.61 -7.92
C GLY A 33 5.04 -2.82 -7.32
N THR A 34 6.26 -3.40 -7.35
CA THR A 34 7.48 -2.70 -6.91
C THR A 34 7.75 -1.44 -7.74
N ALA A 35 7.60 -1.51 -9.06
CA ALA A 35 7.77 -0.35 -9.94
C ALA A 35 6.70 0.72 -9.67
N ALA A 36 5.43 0.31 -9.53
CA ALA A 36 4.34 1.21 -9.16
C ALA A 36 4.63 1.92 -7.84
N PHE A 37 5.11 1.18 -6.84
CA PHE A 37 5.42 1.71 -5.53
C PHE A 37 6.60 2.71 -5.56
N VAL A 38 7.67 2.42 -6.31
CA VAL A 38 8.79 3.37 -6.52
C VAL A 38 8.29 4.67 -7.16
N VAL A 39 7.43 4.58 -8.18
CA VAL A 39 6.85 5.76 -8.85
C VAL A 39 5.99 6.57 -7.88
N ALA A 40 5.12 5.93 -7.12
CA ALA A 40 4.29 6.59 -6.11
C ALA A 40 5.14 7.32 -5.08
N LEU A 41 6.14 6.65 -4.49
CA LEU A 41 7.03 7.23 -3.49
C LEU A 41 7.84 8.42 -4.04
N ARG A 42 8.40 8.31 -5.24
CA ARG A 42 9.12 9.42 -5.87
C ARG A 42 8.22 10.62 -6.16
N THR A 43 6.98 10.36 -6.55
CA THR A 43 5.99 11.42 -6.79
C THR A 43 5.65 12.15 -5.50
N LEU A 44 5.41 11.40 -4.41
CA LEU A 44 5.15 11.96 -3.09
C LEU A 44 6.34 12.77 -2.56
N ALA A 45 7.56 12.25 -2.69
CA ALA A 45 8.77 12.93 -2.23
C ALA A 45 8.99 14.27 -2.94
N ARG A 46 8.71 14.34 -4.24
CA ARG A 46 8.80 15.61 -5.00
C ARG A 46 7.79 16.66 -4.55
N ARG A 47 6.61 16.21 -4.12
CA ARG A 47 5.53 17.10 -3.62
C ARG A 47 5.72 17.51 -2.16
N ASN A 48 6.55 16.79 -1.42
CA ASN A 48 6.77 16.99 0.02
C ASN A 48 8.28 17.09 0.33
N PRO A 49 8.94 18.16 -0.13
CA PRO A 49 10.37 18.35 0.16
C PRO A 49 10.59 18.43 1.67
N GLY A 50 11.61 17.76 2.17
CA GLY A 50 11.90 17.64 3.60
C GLY A 50 11.35 16.36 4.26
N ARG A 51 10.40 15.65 3.63
CA ARG A 51 9.94 14.35 4.10
C ARG A 51 10.67 13.23 3.38
N SER A 52 11.30 12.33 4.12
CA SER A 52 12.17 11.29 3.53
C SER A 52 12.02 9.91 4.15
N ARG A 53 11.20 9.76 5.19
CA ARG A 53 11.03 8.49 5.91
C ARG A 53 9.74 7.81 5.47
N VAL A 54 9.83 6.50 5.27
CA VAL A 54 8.67 5.64 4.96
C VAL A 54 8.59 4.57 6.04
N VAL A 55 7.48 4.56 6.76
CA VAL A 55 7.24 3.57 7.82
C VAL A 55 6.59 2.34 7.21
N VAL A 56 7.16 1.18 7.48
CA VAL A 56 6.69 -0.12 7.00
C VAL A 56 6.57 -1.12 8.16
N PRO A 57 5.69 -2.14 8.07
CA PRO A 57 5.67 -3.20 9.09
C PRO A 57 7.04 -3.87 9.20
N ALA A 58 7.46 -4.22 10.42
CA ALA A 58 8.69 -4.96 10.65
C ALA A 58 8.67 -6.35 9.96
N TYR A 59 7.47 -6.89 9.74
CA TYR A 59 7.26 -8.10 8.95
C TYR A 59 6.48 -7.75 7.68
N THR A 60 7.18 -7.69 6.55
CA THR A 60 6.61 -7.37 5.24
C THR A 60 7.42 -8.00 4.11
N CYS A 61 6.94 -7.90 2.88
CA CYS A 61 7.69 -8.33 1.69
C CYS A 61 9.01 -7.54 1.59
N PRO A 62 10.17 -8.21 1.43
CA PRO A 62 11.47 -7.52 1.36
C PRO A 62 11.59 -6.56 0.16
N LEU A 63 10.74 -6.69 -0.85
CA LEU A 63 10.68 -5.75 -1.97
C LEU A 63 10.11 -4.39 -1.57
N VAL A 64 9.34 -4.29 -0.49
CA VAL A 64 8.80 -3.01 0.01
C VAL A 64 9.93 -2.10 0.49
N PRO A 65 10.77 -2.48 1.47
CA PRO A 65 11.90 -1.65 1.88
C PRO A 65 12.93 -1.43 0.76
N LEU A 66 13.11 -2.39 -0.16
CA LEU A 66 13.95 -2.21 -1.33
C LEU A 66 13.40 -1.09 -2.24
N ALA A 67 12.09 -1.06 -2.51
CA ALA A 67 11.46 -0.01 -3.31
C ALA A 67 11.60 1.37 -2.65
N VAL A 68 11.47 1.46 -1.32
CA VAL A 68 11.74 2.69 -0.55
C VAL A 68 13.16 3.19 -0.80
N ARG A 69 14.15 2.30 -0.72
CA ARG A 69 15.56 2.61 -0.98
C ARG A 69 15.79 3.04 -2.44
N LEU A 70 15.18 2.34 -3.41
CA LEU A 70 15.26 2.70 -4.84
C LEU A 70 14.59 4.05 -5.13
N ALA A 71 13.62 4.46 -4.32
CA ALA A 71 13.04 5.79 -4.41
C ALA A 71 13.92 6.90 -3.83
N GLY A 72 15.06 6.54 -3.19
CA GLY A 72 15.97 7.49 -2.53
C GLY A 72 15.51 7.88 -1.12
N LEU A 73 14.63 7.07 -0.51
CA LEU A 73 14.02 7.32 0.80
C LEU A 73 14.58 6.38 1.88
N ARG A 74 14.26 6.67 3.13
CA ARG A 74 14.70 5.90 4.31
C ARG A 74 13.55 5.06 4.85
N THR A 75 13.77 3.78 5.02
CA THR A 75 12.82 2.87 5.66
C THR A 75 12.89 2.97 7.18
N VAL A 76 11.74 2.99 7.83
CA VAL A 76 11.57 2.85 9.27
C VAL A 76 10.70 1.63 9.52
N ALA A 77 11.23 0.64 10.21
CA ALA A 77 10.45 -0.53 10.62
C ALA A 77 9.57 -0.17 11.82
N CYS A 78 8.32 -0.58 11.78
CA CYS A 78 7.35 -0.43 12.86
C CYS A 78 6.88 -1.79 13.32
N ASP A 79 6.76 -1.99 14.62
CA ASP A 79 6.26 -3.25 15.19
C ASP A 79 4.85 -3.55 14.71
N THR A 80 4.55 -4.83 14.62
CA THR A 80 3.22 -5.35 14.28
C THR A 80 2.44 -5.71 15.52
N LEU A 81 1.12 -5.77 15.39
CA LEU A 81 0.24 -6.23 16.46
C LEU A 81 0.62 -7.65 16.92
N PRO A 82 0.59 -7.94 18.22
CA PRO A 82 0.83 -9.29 18.73
C PRO A 82 -0.06 -10.33 18.04
N GLY A 83 0.56 -11.41 17.53
CA GLY A 83 -0.16 -12.46 16.81
C GLY A 83 -0.71 -12.06 15.44
N GLY A 84 -0.30 -10.91 14.89
CA GLY A 84 -0.73 -10.38 13.59
C GLY A 84 0.41 -9.85 12.74
N PHE A 85 0.07 -9.40 11.53
CA PHE A 85 0.99 -8.79 10.58
C PHE A 85 0.71 -7.29 10.36
N GLY A 86 -0.43 -6.80 10.84
CA GLY A 86 -0.80 -5.38 10.74
C GLY A 86 0.11 -4.50 11.62
N ILE A 87 0.37 -3.28 11.19
CA ILE A 87 1.08 -2.29 12.00
C ILE A 87 0.34 -2.08 13.32
N ASP A 88 1.10 -2.07 14.42
CA ASP A 88 0.58 -1.63 15.73
C ASP A 88 0.46 -0.10 15.73
N PRO A 89 -0.76 0.47 15.86
CA PRO A 89 -0.94 1.92 15.88
C PRO A 89 -0.19 2.61 17.05
N GLY A 90 -0.05 1.93 18.19
CA GLY A 90 0.72 2.44 19.33
C GLY A 90 2.22 2.53 19.04
N ALA A 91 2.78 1.51 18.35
CA ALA A 91 4.15 1.54 17.87
C ALA A 91 4.34 2.59 16.76
N LEU A 92 3.35 2.73 15.88
CA LEU A 92 3.38 3.69 14.76
C LEU A 92 3.58 5.14 15.27
N GLY A 93 2.89 5.53 16.33
CA GLY A 93 3.06 6.86 16.94
C GLY A 93 4.49 7.15 17.42
N ARG A 94 5.27 6.10 17.76
CA ARG A 94 6.68 6.23 18.13
C ARG A 94 7.63 6.25 16.91
N CYS A 95 7.16 5.77 15.77
CA CYS A 95 7.92 5.68 14.51
C CYS A 95 7.73 6.92 13.62
N CYS A 96 6.62 7.64 13.77
CA CYS A 96 6.28 8.82 12.98
C CYS A 96 6.82 10.10 13.61
N ASP A 97 7.27 11.00 12.75
CA ASP A 97 7.62 12.39 13.05
C ASP A 97 7.30 13.26 11.81
N GLU A 98 7.64 14.54 11.86
CA GLU A 98 7.41 15.50 10.78
C GLU A 98 8.17 15.14 9.48
N THR A 99 9.16 14.25 9.52
CA THR A 99 9.91 13.77 8.35
C THR A 99 9.27 12.53 7.70
N ALA A 100 8.24 11.96 8.32
CA ALA A 100 7.50 10.82 7.77
C ALA A 100 6.77 11.25 6.49
N LEU A 101 7.12 10.63 5.36
CA LEU A 101 6.49 10.85 4.07
C LEU A 101 5.27 9.97 3.89
N ALA A 102 5.42 8.70 4.21
CA ALA A 102 4.36 7.71 4.04
C ALA A 102 4.43 6.62 5.11
N VAL A 103 3.27 6.02 5.37
CA VAL A 103 3.09 4.77 6.11
C VAL A 103 2.53 3.73 5.14
N VAL A 104 3.09 2.52 5.14
CA VAL A 104 2.74 1.46 4.20
C VAL A 104 2.21 0.24 4.96
N PRO A 105 0.94 0.23 5.39
CA PRO A 105 0.34 -0.98 5.92
C PRO A 105 0.23 -2.04 4.83
N ALA A 106 0.48 -3.31 5.20
CA ALA A 106 0.40 -4.44 4.30
C ALA A 106 -0.72 -5.41 4.75
N HIS A 107 -1.49 -5.88 3.78
CA HIS A 107 -2.56 -6.88 3.99
C HIS A 107 -2.02 -8.29 3.69
N LEU A 108 -1.06 -8.76 4.49
CA LEU A 108 -0.35 -10.00 4.26
C LEU A 108 -1.26 -11.24 4.38
N GLY A 109 -1.11 -12.16 3.45
CA GLY A 109 -1.87 -13.40 3.40
C GLY A 109 -3.38 -13.19 3.23
N GLY A 110 -3.81 -12.07 2.65
CA GLY A 110 -5.21 -11.71 2.52
C GLY A 110 -5.87 -11.20 3.81
N ARG A 111 -5.12 -11.06 4.90
CA ARG A 111 -5.62 -10.53 6.18
C ARG A 111 -5.63 -9.01 6.14
N ALA A 112 -6.82 -8.46 6.11
CA ALA A 112 -6.99 -7.01 6.12
C ALA A 112 -6.51 -6.39 7.45
N SER A 113 -5.69 -5.35 7.35
CA SER A 113 -5.26 -4.51 8.49
C SER A 113 -6.29 -3.43 8.77
N ASP A 114 -6.37 -2.96 10.01
CA ASP A 114 -7.19 -1.78 10.37
C ASP A 114 -6.53 -0.50 9.84
N ILE A 115 -6.95 -0.11 8.64
CA ILE A 115 -6.43 1.09 7.98
C ILE A 115 -6.93 2.36 8.68
N SER A 116 -8.10 2.33 9.30
CA SER A 116 -8.65 3.51 9.97
C SER A 116 -7.76 3.94 11.14
N ALA A 117 -7.33 2.98 11.98
CA ALA A 117 -6.44 3.25 13.09
C ALA A 117 -5.06 3.72 12.62
N VAL A 118 -4.50 3.07 11.58
CA VAL A 118 -3.22 3.45 10.97
C VAL A 118 -3.29 4.85 10.36
N SER A 119 -4.37 5.16 9.63
CA SER A 119 -4.56 6.47 8.98
C SER A 119 -4.69 7.59 9.99
N ALA A 120 -5.40 7.37 11.10
CA ALA A 120 -5.55 8.36 12.16
C ALA A 120 -4.18 8.80 12.70
N VAL A 121 -3.28 7.83 12.95
CA VAL A 121 -1.92 8.13 13.42
C VAL A 121 -1.09 8.77 12.31
N ALA A 122 -1.05 8.21 11.10
CA ALA A 122 -0.27 8.73 10.00
C ALA A 122 -0.62 10.20 9.67
N HIS A 123 -1.90 10.50 9.58
CA HIS A 123 -2.40 11.84 9.24
C HIS A 123 -2.09 12.87 10.33
N ALA A 124 -2.03 12.48 11.62
CA ALA A 124 -1.62 13.37 12.69
C ALA A 124 -0.21 13.93 12.50
N TYR A 125 0.67 13.18 11.79
CA TYR A 125 2.01 13.62 11.42
C TYR A 125 2.10 14.12 9.95
N GLY A 126 0.97 14.21 9.25
CA GLY A 126 0.91 14.61 7.85
C GLY A 126 1.52 13.60 6.88
N ALA A 127 1.69 12.34 7.30
CA ALA A 127 2.15 11.26 6.43
C ALA A 127 1.00 10.69 5.59
N VAL A 128 1.30 10.30 4.35
CA VAL A 128 0.33 9.65 3.45
C VAL A 128 0.28 8.15 3.75
N VAL A 129 -0.89 7.54 3.69
CA VAL A 129 -1.03 6.07 3.76
C VAL A 129 -1.03 5.50 2.35
N ILE A 130 -0.20 4.49 2.11
CA ILE A 130 -0.18 3.70 0.88
C ILE A 130 -0.43 2.24 1.25
N GLU A 131 -1.61 1.73 0.94
CA GLU A 131 -1.96 0.34 1.24
C GLU A 131 -1.25 -0.63 0.29
N ASP A 132 -0.51 -1.59 0.84
CA ASP A 132 -0.01 -2.75 0.09
C ASP A 132 -1.05 -3.86 0.15
N ALA A 133 -1.92 -3.90 -0.86
CA ALA A 133 -2.97 -4.89 -1.02
C ALA A 133 -2.61 -6.00 -2.03
N ALA A 134 -1.32 -6.18 -2.36
CA ALA A 134 -0.85 -7.14 -3.36
C ALA A 134 -1.32 -8.58 -3.09
N GLN A 135 -1.58 -8.94 -1.83
CA GLN A 135 -2.06 -10.27 -1.42
C GLN A 135 -3.53 -10.27 -0.96
N ALA A 136 -4.26 -9.17 -1.14
CA ALA A 136 -5.57 -8.99 -0.53
C ALA A 136 -6.63 -8.43 -1.50
N LEU A 137 -6.44 -8.64 -2.80
CA LEU A 137 -7.40 -8.19 -3.81
C LEU A 137 -8.79 -8.79 -3.53
N GLY A 138 -9.81 -7.92 -3.39
CA GLY A 138 -11.17 -8.32 -3.05
C GLY A 138 -11.44 -8.52 -1.55
N ALA A 139 -10.42 -8.40 -0.68
CA ALA A 139 -10.64 -8.41 0.76
C ALA A 139 -11.29 -7.10 1.24
N SER A 140 -11.94 -7.17 2.40
CA SER A 140 -12.56 -6.01 3.03
C SER A 140 -12.31 -5.99 4.54
N PHE A 141 -12.31 -4.81 5.12
CA PHE A 141 -12.26 -4.58 6.56
C PHE A 141 -13.32 -3.54 6.94
N GLY A 142 -14.15 -3.85 7.95
CA GLY A 142 -15.23 -2.94 8.36
C GLY A 142 -16.20 -2.54 7.24
N GLY A 143 -16.44 -3.43 6.25
CA GLY A 143 -17.29 -3.17 5.09
C GLY A 143 -16.66 -2.32 3.98
N ARG A 144 -15.38 -1.96 4.08
CA ARG A 144 -14.63 -1.23 3.05
C ARG A 144 -13.62 -2.15 2.40
N SER A 145 -13.56 -2.13 1.07
CA SER A 145 -12.50 -2.84 0.33
C SER A 145 -11.14 -2.30 0.69
N VAL A 146 -10.14 -3.18 0.83
CA VAL A 146 -8.75 -2.79 1.08
C VAL A 146 -8.03 -2.42 -0.22
N GLY A 147 -7.06 -1.53 -0.12
CA GLY A 147 -6.29 -1.04 -1.27
C GLY A 147 -7.01 0.02 -2.10
N LEU A 148 -8.05 0.68 -1.55
CA LEU A 148 -8.86 1.68 -2.27
C LEU A 148 -8.84 3.04 -1.58
#